data_10e550354b367d2bd2383b370c370b28
#
_entry.id   10e550354b367d2bd2383b370c370b28
#
_cell.length_a   1.000
_cell.length_b   1.000
_cell.length_c   1.000
_cell.angle_alpha   90.00
_cell.angle_beta   90.00
_cell.angle_gamma   90.00
#
_symmetry.space_group_name_H-M   'P 1'
#
loop_
_entity.id
_entity.type
_entity.pdbx_description
1 polymer ?
#
loop_
_entity_poly.entity_id
_entity_poly.type
_entity_poly.pdbx_seq_one_letter_code
_entity_poly.pdbx_strand_id
1 'polypeptide(L)'
;MESSTNWWHMPESKHIRIEIGFVGGQMMSSLVTSKSASELEEGLGKSAVTTLTLESSEGPFTVVLGHVVYVKRFPPEGQIGFITA
;
A
#
# COMPACT_ATOMS: atom_id res chain seq x y z
N MET A 1 4.49 19.03 -22.75
CA MET A 1 4.20 18.73 -22.47
C MET A 1 3.75 17.91 -21.64
N GLU A 2 3.33 17.21 -21.69
CA GLU A 2 2.85 16.41 -20.90
C GLU A 2 3.67 15.94 -19.93
N SER A 3 4.76 15.84 -20.13
CA SER A 3 5.64 15.37 -19.12
C SER A 3 5.76 16.34 -17.99
N SER A 4 5.66 17.56 -18.30
CA SER A 4 5.74 18.50 -17.23
C SER A 4 4.55 18.41 -16.33
N THR A 5 3.48 17.92 -16.83
CA THR A 5 2.35 17.78 -15.97
C THR A 5 2.52 16.64 -15.03
N ASN A 6 3.45 15.76 -15.31
CA ASN A 6 3.60 14.63 -14.44
C ASN A 6 4.32 14.91 -13.17
N TRP A 7 5.12 15.90 -13.12
CA TRP A 7 5.90 16.07 -11.91
C TRP A 7 5.07 16.57 -10.74
N TRP A 8 3.90 17.09 -10.96
CA TRP A 8 3.13 17.39 -9.80
C TRP A 8 2.27 16.23 -9.37
N HIS A 9 2.54 15.11 -9.93
CA HIS A 9 1.95 13.93 -9.39
C HIS A 9 2.80 13.34 -8.30
N MET A 10 3.76 14.08 -7.82
CA MET A 10 4.56 13.61 -6.74
C MET A 10 3.77 13.00 -5.61
N PRO A 11 2.65 13.59 -5.23
CA PRO A 11 1.88 12.97 -4.15
C PRO A 11 1.47 11.57 -4.45
N GLU A 12 1.34 11.24 -5.71
CA GLU A 12 0.93 9.91 -6.07
C GLU A 12 2.02 8.91 -5.92
N SER A 13 3.26 9.35 -5.98
CA SER A 13 4.34 8.44 -5.81
C SER A 13 4.76 8.35 -4.35
N LYS A 14 4.06 9.04 -3.49
CA LYS A 14 4.35 8.98 -2.09
C LYS A 14 4.09 7.58 -1.57
N HIS A 15 4.99 7.13 -0.73
CA HIS A 15 4.87 5.80 -0.17
C HIS A 15 4.33 5.86 1.24
N ILE A 16 3.54 4.88 1.58
CA ILE A 16 3.04 4.74 2.93
C ILE A 16 3.40 3.35 3.41
N ARG A 17 3.55 3.23 4.71
CA ARG A 17 3.90 1.93 5.28
C ARG A 17 2.62 1.16 5.53
N ILE A 18 2.62 -0.09 5.11
CA ILE A 18 1.51 -0.98 5.41
C ILE A 18 2.04 -2.28 5.96
N GLU A 19 1.18 -2.98 6.66
CA GLU A 19 1.49 -4.31 7.14
C GLU A 19 0.40 -5.22 6.61
N ILE A 20 0.79 -6.34 6.05
CA ILE A 20 -0.15 -7.33 5.53
C ILE A 20 0.00 -8.60 6.35
N GLY A 21 -1.12 -9.08 6.89
CA GLY A 21 -1.11 -10.33 7.61
C GLY A 21 -1.70 -11.42 6.74
N PHE A 22 -1.06 -12.58 6.74
CA PHE A 22 -1.47 -13.69 5.91
C PHE A 22 -1.97 -14.86 6.74
N VAL A 23 -2.74 -15.72 6.08
CA VAL A 23 -3.17 -16.96 6.70
C VAL A 23 -1.94 -17.70 7.17
N GLY A 24 -2.00 -18.24 8.37
CA GLY A 24 -0.85 -18.95 8.90
C GLY A 24 0.02 -18.13 9.82
N GLY A 25 -0.30 -16.85 9.98
CA GLY A 25 0.42 -16.02 10.93
C GLY A 25 1.59 -15.26 10.39
N GLN A 26 1.88 -15.40 9.10
CA GLN A 26 2.97 -14.64 8.51
C GLN A 26 2.56 -13.20 8.29
N MET A 27 3.53 -12.31 8.38
CA MET A 27 3.27 -10.89 8.15
C MET A 27 4.38 -10.30 7.34
N MET A 28 4.08 -9.25 6.60
CA MET A 28 5.12 -8.49 5.94
C MET A 28 4.77 -7.01 6.03
N SER A 29 5.79 -6.19 6.06
CA SER A 29 5.64 -4.75 6.14
C SER A 29 6.38 -4.15 4.97
N SER A 30 5.82 -3.13 4.35
CA SER A 30 6.46 -2.56 3.18
C SER A 30 5.99 -1.13 2.98
N LEU A 31 6.81 -0.36 2.27
CA LEU A 31 6.43 0.98 1.87
C LEU A 31 5.91 0.89 0.45
N VAL A 32 4.63 1.10 0.26
CA VAL A 32 4.01 0.98 -1.04
C VAL A 32 3.41 2.33 -1.44
N THR A 33 3.15 2.50 -2.73
CA THR A 33 2.52 3.74 -3.15
C THR A 33 1.10 3.78 -2.60
N SER A 34 0.59 4.99 -2.38
CA SER A 34 -0.75 5.11 -1.84
C SER A 34 -1.76 4.50 -2.80
N LYS A 35 -1.48 4.56 -4.10
CA LYS A 35 -2.37 3.95 -5.06
C LYS A 35 -2.41 2.43 -4.88
N SER A 36 -1.24 1.82 -4.68
CA SER A 36 -1.20 0.38 -4.47
C SER A 36 -1.93 -0.02 -3.21
N ALA A 37 -1.79 0.76 -2.14
CA ALA A 37 -2.48 0.45 -0.90
C ALA A 37 -3.99 0.50 -1.10
N SER A 38 -4.47 1.49 -1.85
CA SER A 38 -5.90 1.58 -2.11
C SER A 38 -6.39 0.43 -2.96
N GLU A 39 -5.60 0.05 -3.95
CA GLU A 39 -5.98 -1.07 -4.79
C GLU A 39 -6.05 -2.37 -4.00
N LEU A 40 -5.15 -2.52 -3.05
CA LEU A 40 -5.15 -3.70 -2.22
C LEU A 40 -6.43 -3.76 -1.40
N GLU A 41 -6.77 -2.65 -0.78
CA GLU A 41 -7.97 -2.62 0.05
C GLU A 41 -9.22 -2.88 -0.77
N GLU A 42 -9.27 -2.32 -1.96
CA GLU A 42 -10.40 -2.56 -2.82
C GLU A 42 -10.47 -4.00 -3.27
N GLY A 43 -9.31 -4.56 -3.61
CA GLY A 43 -9.27 -5.92 -4.11
C GLY A 43 -9.73 -6.94 -3.08
N LEU A 44 -9.47 -6.65 -1.81
CA LEU A 44 -9.89 -7.57 -0.78
C LEU A 44 -11.40 -7.70 -0.70
N GLY A 45 -12.12 -6.70 -1.16
CA GLY A 45 -13.57 -6.76 -1.16
C GLY A 45 -14.16 -7.37 -2.39
N LYS A 46 -13.33 -7.80 -3.35
CA LYS A 46 -13.84 -8.30 -4.62
C LYS A 46 -13.41 -9.73 -4.82
N SER A 47 -14.35 -10.62 -4.84
CA SER A 47 -14.01 -12.03 -4.95
C SER A 47 -13.43 -12.39 -6.31
N ALA A 48 -13.64 -11.56 -7.32
CA ALA A 48 -13.11 -11.87 -8.64
C ALA A 48 -11.61 -11.61 -8.75
N VAL A 49 -11.05 -10.85 -7.84
CA VAL A 49 -9.63 -10.51 -7.89
C VAL A 49 -8.87 -11.51 -7.04
N THR A 50 -7.92 -12.23 -7.64
CA THR A 50 -7.19 -13.25 -6.91
C THR A 50 -5.78 -12.84 -6.57
N THR A 51 -5.16 -12.03 -7.41
CA THR A 51 -3.80 -11.54 -7.13
C THR A 51 -3.76 -10.06 -7.43
N LEU A 52 -2.77 -9.40 -6.85
CA LEU A 52 -2.59 -7.99 -7.08
C LEU A 52 -1.12 -7.66 -6.95
N THR A 53 -0.61 -6.84 -7.86
CA THR A 53 0.76 -6.40 -7.80
C THR A 53 0.81 -5.03 -7.16
N LEU A 54 1.66 -4.90 -6.15
CA LEU A 54 1.84 -3.65 -5.43
C LEU A 54 3.18 -3.05 -5.77
N GLU A 55 3.21 -1.73 -5.89
CA GLU A 55 4.46 -1.04 -6.15
C GLU A 55 5.04 -0.61 -4.82
N SER A 56 6.24 -1.04 -4.53
CA SER A 56 6.86 -0.69 -3.28
C SER A 56 8.20 -0.04 -3.53
N SER A 57 8.78 0.53 -2.48
CA SER A 57 10.07 1.17 -2.59
C SER A 57 11.17 0.16 -2.96
N GLU A 58 10.91 -1.12 -2.76
CA GLU A 58 11.87 -2.15 -3.09
C GLU A 58 11.56 -2.84 -4.40
N GLY A 59 10.56 -2.38 -5.10
CA GLY A 59 10.16 -2.99 -6.35
C GLY A 59 8.75 -3.57 -6.24
N PRO A 60 8.19 -4.00 -7.34
CA PRO A 60 6.83 -4.54 -7.30
C PRO A 60 6.82 -5.94 -6.70
N PHE A 61 5.73 -6.27 -6.03
CA PHE A 61 5.55 -7.64 -5.57
C PHE A 61 4.08 -7.99 -5.70
N THR A 62 3.80 -9.27 -5.86
CA THR A 62 2.44 -9.73 -6.10
C THR A 62 1.93 -10.48 -4.88
N VAL A 63 0.72 -10.15 -4.50
CA VAL A 63 0.08 -10.72 -3.33
C VAL A 63 -1.09 -11.59 -3.76
N VAL A 64 -1.23 -12.74 -3.13
CA VAL A 64 -2.37 -13.61 -3.36
C VAL A 64 -3.45 -13.19 -2.37
N LEU A 65 -4.49 -12.56 -2.88
CA LEU A 65 -5.48 -11.93 -2.01
C LEU A 65 -6.23 -12.91 -1.13
N GLY A 66 -6.43 -14.10 -1.61
CA GLY A 66 -7.13 -15.10 -0.80
C GLY A 66 -6.39 -15.51 0.45
N HIS A 67 -5.11 -15.19 0.53
CA HIS A 67 -4.32 -15.54 1.70
C HIS A 67 -4.15 -14.37 2.66
N VAL A 68 -4.72 -13.23 2.33
CA VAL A 68 -4.58 -12.04 3.18
C VAL A 68 -5.68 -12.02 4.23
N VAL A 69 -5.29 -11.84 5.46
CA VAL A 69 -6.21 -11.78 6.57
C VAL A 69 -6.52 -10.34 6.93
N TYR A 70 -5.52 -9.48 6.88
CA TYR A 70 -5.73 -8.07 7.21
C TYR A 70 -4.67 -7.21 6.54
N VAL A 71 -4.98 -5.93 6.42
CA VAL A 71 -4.05 -4.92 5.96
C VAL A 71 -4.14 -3.76 6.93
N LYS A 72 -3.00 -3.28 7.37
CA LYS A 72 -2.95 -2.17 8.30
C LYS A 72 -2.12 -1.07 7.69
N ARG A 73 -2.64 0.15 7.71
CA ARG A 73 -1.89 1.31 7.28
C ARG A 73 -1.31 1.98 8.49
N PHE A 74 -0.07 2.47 8.33
CA PHE A 74 0.55 3.21 9.42
C PHE A 74 0.55 4.68 9.06
N PRO A 75 0.29 5.56 10.01
CA PRO A 75 0.30 6.99 9.71
C PRO A 75 1.73 7.45 9.46
N PRO A 76 1.88 8.55 8.75
CA PRO A 76 3.19 9.11 8.54
C PRO A 76 3.82 9.47 9.87
N GLU A 77 5.11 9.19 9.99
CA GLU A 77 5.77 9.40 11.24
C GLU A 77 5.70 10.81 11.76
N GLY A 78 5.82 11.75 10.90
CA GLY A 78 5.85 13.12 11.36
C GLY A 78 4.56 13.60 11.94
N GLN A 79 3.48 12.95 11.62
CA GLN A 79 2.21 13.42 12.08
C GLN A 79 1.91 13.04 13.49
N ILE A 80 2.47 11.97 13.93
CA ILE A 80 2.16 11.49 15.25
C ILE A 80 2.61 12.49 16.30
N GLY A 81 3.72 13.08 16.08
CA GLY A 81 4.22 14.02 17.04
C GLY A 81 3.35 15.24 17.21
N PHE A 82 2.71 15.64 16.15
CA PHE A 82 1.86 16.76 16.28
C PHE A 82 0.69 16.50 17.10
N ILE A 83 0.14 15.35 16.95
CA ILE A 83 -1.10 15.04 17.61
C ILE A 83 -0.96 15.07 19.07
N THR A 84 0.16 14.70 19.54
CA THR A 84 0.32 14.66 20.96
C THR A 84 0.61 16.02 21.53
N ALA A 85 0.95 16.92 20.72
CA ALA A 85 1.21 18.26 21.23
C ALA A 85 -0.10 19.01 21.53
#